data_edc9e5c81fe09fde9b69dee7630bdd53
#
_entry.id   edc9e5c81fe09fde9b69dee7630bdd53
#
_cell.length_a   1.000
_cell.length_b   1.000
_cell.length_c   1.000
_cell.angle_alpha   90.00
_cell.angle_beta   90.00
_cell.angle_gamma   90.00
#
_symmetry.space_group_name_H-M   'P 1'
#
loop_
_entity.id
_entity.type
_entity.pdbx_description
1 polymer ?
#
loop_
_entity_poly.entity_id
_entity_poly.type
_entity_poly.pdbx_seq_one_letter_code
_entity_poly.pdbx_strand_id
1 'polypeptide(L)'
;LVETPVIVDHIRNTLDAMNTAAVQQGMPIRANLVLPEVSQTFWVNMIGRGYPAPYNKFRWCTDRLKINPANQFIKDTVDKHGEVILVLGVRKAESATRRQVMELHKRVGNRLSRHSQLTNAWVFTPIEDWLVNDVWTYLLQNSCPWGGTNRALVTMYRNASGECPLV
;
A
#
# COMPACT_ATOMS: atom_id res chain seq x y z
N LEU A 1 3.54 -0.68 14.40
CA LEU A 1 3.02 -1.66 13.45
C LEU A 1 2.31 -2.76 14.23
N VAL A 2 1.17 -3.25 13.71
CA VAL A 2 0.35 -4.31 14.32
C VAL A 2 0.59 -5.64 13.57
N GLU A 3 1.72 -5.75 12.92
CA GLU A 3 2.13 -6.91 12.13
C GLU A 3 3.07 -7.81 12.95
N THR A 4 3.27 -9.04 12.49
CA THR A 4 4.23 -9.95 13.12
C THR A 4 5.66 -9.40 12.99
N PRO A 5 6.58 -9.71 13.92
CA PRO A 5 7.96 -9.23 13.86
C PRO A 5 8.65 -9.51 12.52
N VAL A 6 8.43 -10.68 11.95
CA VAL A 6 9.01 -11.06 10.65
C VAL A 6 8.57 -10.11 9.52
N ILE A 7 7.30 -9.73 9.49
CA ILE A 7 6.78 -8.76 8.50
C ILE A 7 7.35 -7.37 8.76
N VAL A 8 7.43 -6.95 10.02
CA VAL A 8 7.99 -5.65 10.39
C VAL A 8 9.46 -5.54 9.96
N ASP A 9 10.25 -6.56 10.22
CA ASP A 9 11.67 -6.60 9.85
C ASP A 9 11.83 -6.63 8.33
N HIS A 10 11.00 -7.40 7.63
CA HIS A 10 11.01 -7.41 6.16
C HIS A 10 10.69 -6.02 5.58
N ILE A 11 9.69 -5.32 6.11
CA ILE A 11 9.35 -3.96 5.67
C ILE A 11 10.55 -3.02 5.88
N ARG A 12 11.15 -3.01 7.08
CA ARG A 12 12.29 -2.14 7.40
C ARG A 12 13.48 -2.41 6.48
N ASN A 13 13.87 -3.68 6.37
CA ASN A 13 14.98 -4.08 5.51
C ASN A 13 14.74 -3.72 4.04
N THR A 14 13.50 -3.84 3.57
CA THR A 14 13.14 -3.46 2.20
C THR A 14 13.24 -1.95 1.99
N LEU A 15 12.74 -1.14 2.93
CA LEU A 15 12.83 0.33 2.85
C LEU A 15 14.30 0.79 2.86
N ASP A 16 15.13 0.19 3.70
CA ASP A 16 16.56 0.50 3.77
C ASP A 16 17.28 0.11 2.47
N ALA A 17 16.98 -1.07 1.91
CA ALA A 17 17.53 -1.51 0.64
C ALA A 17 17.11 -0.58 -0.53
N MET A 18 15.83 -0.17 -0.57
CA MET A 18 15.33 0.78 -1.57
C MET A 18 16.05 2.13 -1.49
N ASN A 19 16.19 2.70 -0.30
CA ASN A 19 16.88 3.97 -0.10
C ASN A 19 18.36 3.88 -0.45
N THR A 20 19.02 2.79 -0.08
CA THR A 20 20.43 2.54 -0.40
C THR A 20 20.63 2.45 -1.93
N ALA A 21 19.80 1.65 -2.60
CA ALA A 21 19.87 1.50 -4.05
C ALA A 21 19.57 2.82 -4.78
N ALA A 22 18.60 3.60 -4.28
CA ALA A 22 18.27 4.91 -4.85
C ALA A 22 19.48 5.86 -4.82
N VAL A 23 20.19 5.91 -3.70
CA VAL A 23 21.41 6.73 -3.56
C VAL A 23 22.51 6.23 -4.49
N GLN A 24 22.77 4.91 -4.51
CA GLN A 24 23.84 4.31 -5.33
C GLN A 24 23.61 4.49 -6.84
N GLN A 25 22.36 4.49 -7.27
CA GLN A 25 21.99 4.60 -8.68
C GLN A 25 21.60 6.03 -9.09
N GLY A 26 21.68 7.00 -8.18
CA GLY A 26 21.30 8.39 -8.46
C GLY A 26 19.82 8.58 -8.79
N MET A 27 18.95 7.68 -8.30
CA MET A 27 17.51 7.76 -8.56
C MET A 27 16.82 8.74 -7.60
N PRO A 28 15.90 9.59 -8.08
CA PRO A 28 15.14 10.51 -7.24
C PRO A 28 13.97 9.77 -6.52
N ILE A 29 14.30 8.69 -5.81
CA ILE A 29 13.34 7.84 -5.11
C ILE A 29 13.67 7.88 -3.62
N ARG A 30 12.63 7.98 -2.79
CA ARG A 30 12.72 7.90 -1.33
C ARG A 30 11.62 6.98 -0.79
N ALA A 31 12.02 5.91 -0.13
CA ALA A 31 11.10 5.03 0.58
C ALA A 31 10.86 5.56 2.00
N ASN A 32 9.60 5.74 2.38
CA ASN A 32 9.20 6.27 3.67
C ASN A 32 8.21 5.32 4.36
N LEU A 33 8.34 5.18 5.68
CA LEU A 33 7.36 4.50 6.50
C LEU A 33 6.37 5.54 7.04
N VAL A 34 5.12 5.46 6.60
CA VAL A 34 4.05 6.33 7.08
C VAL A 34 3.36 5.65 8.25
N LEU A 35 3.31 6.33 9.39
CA LEU A 35 2.72 5.83 10.63
C LEU A 35 1.61 6.77 11.10
N PRO A 36 0.60 6.25 11.82
CA PRO A 36 -0.37 7.09 12.50
C PRO A 36 0.29 7.86 13.65
N GLU A 37 -0.31 9.00 14.02
CA GLU A 37 0.03 9.68 15.26
C GLU A 37 -0.13 8.73 16.46
N VAL A 38 0.68 8.93 17.50
CA VAL A 38 0.67 8.08 18.70
C VAL A 38 -0.75 7.96 19.29
N SER A 39 -1.48 9.08 19.33
CA SER A 39 -2.87 9.14 19.79
C SER A 39 -3.87 8.32 18.97
N GLN A 40 -3.51 7.96 17.73
CA GLN A 40 -4.34 7.22 16.78
C GLN A 40 -3.87 5.77 16.57
N THR A 41 -2.87 5.32 17.35
CA THR A 41 -2.37 3.95 17.25
C THR A 41 -3.43 2.92 17.68
N PHE A 42 -3.24 1.68 17.23
CA PHE A 42 -4.16 0.57 17.50
C PHE A 42 -4.42 0.39 19.01
N TRP A 43 -3.34 0.32 19.80
CA TRP A 43 -3.43 0.05 21.21
C TRP A 43 -4.02 1.23 22.01
N VAL A 44 -3.73 2.46 21.64
CA VAL A 44 -4.35 3.64 22.26
C VAL A 44 -5.85 3.66 22.01
N ASN A 45 -6.31 3.29 20.83
CA ASN A 45 -7.75 3.23 20.57
C ASN A 45 -8.43 2.06 21.28
N MET A 46 -7.84 0.85 21.24
CA MET A 46 -8.44 -0.32 21.90
C MET A 46 -8.42 -0.22 23.43
N ILE A 47 -7.26 0.02 24.00
CA ILE A 47 -7.07 -0.01 25.46
C ILE A 47 -7.40 1.35 26.07
N GLY A 48 -6.85 2.43 25.52
CA GLY A 48 -6.99 3.77 26.08
C GLY A 48 -8.38 4.39 25.89
N ARG A 49 -9.05 4.11 24.76
CA ARG A 49 -10.36 4.66 24.41
C ARG A 49 -11.51 3.66 24.48
N GLY A 50 -11.21 2.39 24.76
CA GLY A 50 -12.22 1.35 24.86
C GLY A 50 -12.90 0.98 23.55
N TYR A 51 -12.22 1.15 22.40
CA TYR A 51 -12.80 0.76 21.11
C TYR A 51 -12.90 -0.77 21.04
N PRO A 52 -14.02 -1.31 20.51
CA PRO A 52 -14.14 -2.74 20.28
C PRO A 52 -13.13 -3.20 19.23
N ALA A 53 -12.77 -4.48 19.27
CA ALA A 53 -11.93 -5.09 18.24
C ALA A 53 -12.54 -4.84 16.84
N PRO A 54 -11.72 -4.52 15.83
CA PRO A 54 -12.22 -4.28 14.48
C PRO A 54 -12.92 -5.52 13.90
N TYR A 55 -14.05 -5.31 13.23
CA TYR A 55 -14.79 -6.35 12.51
C TYR A 55 -15.36 -5.78 11.20
N ASN A 56 -15.94 -6.64 10.34
CA ASN A 56 -16.32 -6.28 8.96
C ASN A 56 -17.17 -5.02 8.82
N LYS A 57 -18.04 -4.71 9.80
CA LYS A 57 -18.90 -3.52 9.78
C LYS A 57 -18.32 -2.34 10.57
N PHE A 58 -17.26 -2.53 11.35
CA PHE A 58 -16.63 -1.49 12.16
C PHE A 58 -15.10 -1.55 12.01
N ARG A 59 -14.62 -0.98 10.92
CA ARG A 59 -13.22 -1.05 10.48
C ARG A 59 -12.46 0.25 10.78
N TRP A 60 -12.61 0.78 11.98
CA TRP A 60 -11.92 2.00 12.41
C TRP A 60 -10.40 1.97 12.23
N CYS A 61 -9.82 0.77 12.29
CA CYS A 61 -8.39 0.58 12.07
C CYS A 61 -7.96 0.97 10.63
N THR A 62 -8.81 0.77 9.63
CA THR A 62 -8.52 1.15 8.24
C THR A 62 -8.35 2.67 8.13
N ASP A 63 -9.30 3.43 8.68
CA ASP A 63 -9.26 4.88 8.60
C ASP A 63 -8.08 5.45 9.40
N ARG A 64 -7.92 5.02 10.66
CA ARG A 64 -6.93 5.61 11.57
C ARG A 64 -5.50 5.18 11.28
N LEU A 65 -5.28 3.91 10.87
CA LEU A 65 -3.94 3.36 10.71
C LEU A 65 -3.42 3.39 9.27
N LYS A 66 -4.32 3.55 8.27
CA LYS A 66 -3.94 3.52 6.85
C LYS A 66 -4.35 4.79 6.11
N ILE A 67 -5.65 5.13 6.11
CA ILE A 67 -6.16 6.22 5.26
C ILE A 67 -5.69 7.58 5.77
N ASN A 68 -5.90 7.88 7.06
CA ASN A 68 -5.55 9.19 7.61
C ASN A 68 -4.05 9.51 7.52
N PRO A 69 -3.13 8.61 7.92
CA PRO A 69 -1.70 8.85 7.74
C PRO A 69 -1.29 9.03 6.28
N ALA A 70 -1.85 8.21 5.37
CA ALA A 70 -1.58 8.34 3.96
C ALA A 70 -2.08 9.68 3.39
N ASN A 71 -3.32 10.08 3.74
CA ASN A 71 -3.87 11.36 3.31
C ASN A 71 -3.07 12.55 3.83
N GLN A 72 -2.56 12.48 5.07
CA GLN A 72 -1.70 13.53 5.60
C GLN A 72 -0.38 13.62 4.82
N PHE A 73 0.26 12.49 4.56
CA PHE A 73 1.48 12.44 3.74
C PHE A 73 1.27 13.01 2.33
N ILE A 74 0.11 12.70 1.71
CA ILE A 74 -0.23 13.23 0.39
C ILE A 74 -0.44 14.75 0.45
N LYS A 75 -1.18 15.26 1.45
CA LYS A 75 -1.38 16.71 1.64
C LYS A 75 -0.05 17.44 1.80
N ASP A 76 0.82 16.95 2.68
CA ASP A 76 2.14 17.54 2.91
C ASP A 76 2.98 17.55 1.62
N THR A 77 2.79 16.55 0.77
CA THR A 77 3.48 16.47 -0.54
C THR A 77 2.87 17.44 -1.55
N VAL A 78 1.56 17.56 -1.61
CA VAL A 78 0.85 18.57 -2.44
C VAL A 78 1.25 19.97 -2.02
N ASP A 79 1.33 20.26 -0.73
CA ASP A 79 1.72 21.59 -0.22
C ASP A 79 3.14 21.96 -0.64
N LYS A 80 4.03 20.99 -0.78
CA LYS A 80 5.43 21.21 -1.23
C LYS A 80 5.58 21.32 -2.74
N HIS A 81 4.82 20.54 -3.50
CA HIS A 81 5.03 20.32 -4.93
C HIS A 81 3.87 20.80 -5.81
N GLY A 82 2.76 21.22 -5.20
CA GLY A 82 1.56 21.73 -5.89
C GLY A 82 0.63 20.63 -6.38
N GLU A 83 1.12 19.51 -6.85
CA GLU A 83 0.35 18.41 -7.41
C GLU A 83 1.06 17.07 -7.22
N VAL A 84 0.30 15.99 -7.07
CA VAL A 84 0.85 14.63 -6.91
C VAL A 84 0.08 13.61 -7.74
N ILE A 85 0.79 12.55 -8.16
CA ILE A 85 0.19 11.36 -8.77
C ILE A 85 0.43 10.17 -7.83
N LEU A 86 -0.66 9.60 -7.31
CA LEU A 86 -0.61 8.36 -6.55
C LEU A 86 -0.61 7.18 -7.51
N VAL A 87 0.42 6.36 -7.46
CA VAL A 87 0.46 5.09 -8.18
C VAL A 87 0.05 3.98 -7.23
N LEU A 88 -1.10 3.35 -7.50
CA LEU A 88 -1.68 2.32 -6.63
C LEU A 88 -1.66 0.94 -7.30
N GLY A 89 -1.13 -0.05 -6.59
CA GLY A 89 -1.12 -1.45 -7.01
C GLY A 89 -2.46 -2.18 -6.76
N VAL A 90 -3.59 -1.50 -6.94
CA VAL A 90 -4.92 -2.08 -6.74
C VAL A 90 -5.41 -2.77 -8.01
N ARG A 91 -6.19 -3.84 -7.84
CA ARG A 91 -6.70 -4.67 -8.94
C ARG A 91 -8.21 -4.90 -8.82
N LYS A 92 -8.92 -4.90 -9.95
CA LYS A 92 -10.37 -5.19 -10.00
C LYS A 92 -10.70 -6.61 -9.50
N ALA A 93 -9.78 -7.55 -9.70
CA ALA A 93 -9.94 -8.94 -9.30
C ALA A 93 -9.91 -9.17 -7.77
N GLU A 94 -9.51 -8.19 -6.97
CA GLU A 94 -9.41 -8.34 -5.51
C GLU A 94 -10.76 -8.40 -4.79
N SER A 95 -11.78 -7.69 -5.27
CA SER A 95 -13.14 -7.79 -4.75
C SER A 95 -14.16 -7.13 -5.68
N ALA A 96 -15.43 -7.57 -5.62
CA ALA A 96 -16.54 -6.98 -6.36
C ALA A 96 -16.72 -5.49 -6.03
N THR A 97 -16.64 -5.12 -4.75
CA THR A 97 -16.74 -3.73 -4.30
C THR A 97 -15.62 -2.87 -4.89
N ARG A 98 -14.37 -3.39 -4.93
CA ARG A 98 -13.24 -2.67 -5.51
C ARG A 98 -13.43 -2.44 -7.00
N ARG A 99 -13.89 -3.45 -7.72
CA ARG A 99 -14.24 -3.35 -9.14
C ARG A 99 -15.25 -2.24 -9.39
N GLN A 100 -16.35 -2.23 -8.65
CA GLN A 100 -17.41 -1.22 -8.77
C GLN A 100 -16.88 0.20 -8.53
N VAL A 101 -16.11 0.40 -7.47
CA VAL A 101 -15.51 1.71 -7.15
C VAL A 101 -14.56 2.17 -8.25
N MET A 102 -13.73 1.28 -8.78
CA MET A 102 -12.80 1.60 -9.87
C MET A 102 -13.56 1.95 -11.17
N GLU A 103 -14.65 1.26 -11.48
CA GLU A 103 -15.50 1.55 -12.65
C GLU A 103 -16.21 2.89 -12.52
N LEU A 104 -16.72 3.24 -11.34
CA LEU A 104 -17.38 4.54 -11.09
C LEU A 104 -16.43 5.74 -11.27
N HIS A 105 -15.15 5.57 -10.97
CA HIS A 105 -14.16 6.64 -11.11
C HIS A 105 -13.42 6.62 -12.46
N LYS A 106 -13.70 5.65 -13.31
CA LYS A 106 -13.06 5.51 -14.61
C LYS A 106 -13.54 6.59 -15.58
N ARG A 107 -12.65 7.46 -16.02
CA ARG A 107 -12.88 8.35 -17.15
C ARG A 107 -12.51 7.64 -18.45
N VAL A 108 -13.42 7.67 -19.41
CA VAL A 108 -13.21 7.09 -20.76
C VAL A 108 -11.95 7.72 -21.39
N GLY A 109 -10.98 6.86 -21.76
CA GLY A 109 -9.76 7.28 -22.46
C GLY A 109 -8.62 7.78 -21.56
N ASN A 110 -8.78 7.88 -20.24
CA ASN A 110 -7.75 8.40 -19.34
C ASN A 110 -7.46 7.41 -18.21
N ARG A 111 -6.19 6.99 -18.06
CA ARG A 111 -5.74 6.12 -16.96
C ARG A 111 -5.55 6.86 -15.64
N LEU A 112 -5.59 8.21 -15.67
CA LEU A 112 -5.53 9.07 -14.50
C LEU A 112 -6.93 9.44 -14.06
N SER A 113 -7.26 9.21 -12.79
CA SER A 113 -8.48 9.67 -12.14
C SER A 113 -8.15 10.67 -11.03
N ARG A 114 -9.08 11.58 -10.70
CA ARG A 114 -8.90 12.47 -9.55
C ARG A 114 -9.06 11.69 -8.25
N HIS A 115 -8.26 12.02 -7.25
CA HIS A 115 -8.45 11.49 -5.90
C HIS A 115 -9.81 11.95 -5.35
N SER A 116 -10.54 11.04 -4.67
CA SER A 116 -11.91 11.31 -4.21
C SER A 116 -12.04 12.39 -3.13
N GLN A 117 -10.98 12.62 -2.35
CA GLN A 117 -11.00 13.51 -1.19
C GLN A 117 -9.96 14.63 -1.24
N LEU A 118 -8.91 14.48 -2.03
CA LEU A 118 -7.78 15.41 -2.03
C LEU A 118 -7.72 16.16 -3.36
N THR A 119 -7.72 17.50 -3.25
CA THR A 119 -7.49 18.40 -4.38
C THR A 119 -6.03 18.30 -4.84
N ASN A 120 -5.80 18.42 -6.13
CA ASN A 120 -4.46 18.32 -6.74
C ASN A 120 -3.76 16.97 -6.53
N ALA A 121 -4.52 15.93 -6.23
CA ALA A 121 -4.04 14.56 -6.17
C ALA A 121 -4.73 13.71 -7.25
N TRP A 122 -3.92 12.99 -8.01
CA TRP A 122 -4.35 12.10 -9.09
C TRP A 122 -4.05 10.66 -8.72
N VAL A 123 -4.81 9.73 -9.26
CA VAL A 123 -4.64 8.30 -9.03
C VAL A 123 -4.36 7.61 -10.36
N PHE A 124 -3.30 6.81 -10.39
CA PHE A 124 -2.93 5.93 -11.49
C PHE A 124 -2.85 4.48 -11.02
N THR A 125 -3.54 3.58 -11.72
CA THR A 125 -3.66 2.16 -11.37
C THR A 125 -3.11 1.29 -12.51
N PRO A 126 -1.78 1.14 -12.61
CA PRO A 126 -1.14 0.48 -13.76
C PRO A 126 -1.50 -0.99 -13.93
N ILE A 127 -1.81 -1.68 -12.84
CA ILE A 127 -2.08 -3.12 -12.82
C ILE A 127 -3.55 -3.46 -12.53
N GLU A 128 -4.48 -2.52 -12.79
CA GLU A 128 -5.90 -2.67 -12.41
C GLU A 128 -6.57 -3.93 -12.96
N ASP A 129 -6.12 -4.39 -14.14
CA ASP A 129 -6.69 -5.55 -14.83
C ASP A 129 -5.90 -6.85 -14.58
N TRP A 130 -4.82 -6.81 -13.79
CA TRP A 130 -4.04 -8.00 -13.49
C TRP A 130 -4.76 -8.98 -12.57
N LEU A 131 -4.58 -10.26 -12.85
CA LEU A 131 -4.97 -11.34 -11.96
C LEU A 131 -3.87 -11.60 -10.91
N VAL A 132 -4.18 -12.40 -9.90
CA VAL A 132 -3.19 -12.75 -8.85
C VAL A 132 -1.99 -13.49 -9.45
N ASN A 133 -2.23 -14.35 -10.45
CA ASN A 133 -1.17 -15.08 -11.13
C ASN A 133 -0.24 -14.17 -11.92
N ASP A 134 -0.75 -13.12 -12.54
CA ASP A 134 0.07 -12.15 -13.27
C ASP A 134 1.06 -11.44 -12.32
N VAL A 135 0.58 -11.07 -11.12
CA VAL A 135 1.41 -10.45 -10.08
C VAL A 135 2.54 -11.40 -9.65
N TRP A 136 2.21 -12.65 -9.33
CA TRP A 136 3.22 -13.62 -8.90
C TRP A 136 4.19 -13.99 -10.01
N THR A 137 3.70 -14.15 -11.23
CA THR A 137 4.55 -14.39 -12.41
C THR A 137 5.55 -13.25 -12.57
N TYR A 138 5.08 -12.01 -12.55
CA TYR A 138 5.95 -10.84 -12.65
C TYR A 138 6.99 -10.78 -11.52
N LEU A 139 6.56 -10.93 -10.27
CA LEU A 139 7.45 -10.86 -9.10
C LEU A 139 8.50 -11.96 -9.07
N LEU A 140 8.20 -13.16 -9.58
CA LEU A 140 9.13 -14.28 -9.61
C LEU A 140 10.08 -14.25 -10.80
N GLN A 141 9.67 -13.65 -11.92
CA GLN A 141 10.49 -13.51 -13.12
C GLN A 141 11.42 -12.30 -13.08
N ASN A 142 11.08 -11.29 -12.28
CA ASN A 142 11.86 -10.06 -12.20
C ASN A 142 12.56 -9.94 -10.83
N SER A 143 13.84 -9.60 -10.86
CA SER A 143 14.59 -9.23 -9.65
C SER A 143 14.10 -7.90 -9.10
N CYS A 144 14.29 -7.69 -7.78
CA CYS A 144 13.98 -6.41 -7.17
C CYS A 144 14.94 -5.34 -7.69
N PRO A 145 14.48 -4.15 -8.10
CA PRO A 145 15.35 -3.06 -8.54
C PRO A 145 16.39 -2.63 -7.49
N TRP A 146 16.08 -2.85 -6.22
CA TRP A 146 16.97 -2.60 -5.08
C TRP A 146 17.83 -3.80 -4.69
N GLY A 147 17.87 -4.85 -5.49
CA GLY A 147 18.61 -6.08 -5.25
C GLY A 147 17.79 -7.19 -4.58
N GLY A 148 18.27 -8.42 -4.72
CA GLY A 148 17.60 -9.60 -4.16
C GLY A 148 16.46 -10.14 -5.03
N THR A 149 15.67 -11.03 -4.43
CA THR A 149 14.55 -11.71 -5.10
C THR A 149 13.26 -11.59 -4.31
N ASN A 150 12.12 -11.67 -5.01
CA ASN A 150 10.79 -11.65 -4.38
C ASN A 150 10.36 -13.02 -3.80
N ARG A 151 11.24 -14.05 -3.80
CA ARG A 151 10.88 -15.40 -3.32
C ARG A 151 10.50 -15.44 -1.85
N ALA A 152 11.09 -14.59 -1.02
CA ALA A 152 10.73 -14.48 0.39
C ALA A 152 9.26 -14.09 0.60
N LEU A 153 8.69 -13.28 -0.30
CA LEU A 153 7.28 -12.89 -0.25
C LEU A 153 6.35 -14.11 -0.38
N VAL A 154 6.67 -15.08 -1.25
CA VAL A 154 5.86 -16.31 -1.41
C VAL A 154 5.77 -17.05 -0.09
N THR A 155 6.88 -17.21 0.62
CA THR A 155 6.91 -17.88 1.93
C THR A 155 6.11 -17.13 2.99
N MET A 156 6.24 -15.80 3.04
CA MET A 156 5.48 -14.97 3.98
C MET A 156 3.99 -15.02 3.72
N TYR A 157 3.56 -14.95 2.46
CA TYR A 157 2.14 -15.03 2.10
C TYR A 157 1.57 -16.41 2.39
N ARG A 158 2.30 -17.49 2.12
CA ARG A 158 1.88 -18.86 2.49
C ARG A 158 1.66 -18.98 3.99
N ASN A 159 2.59 -18.47 4.80
CA ASN A 159 2.48 -18.56 6.25
C ASN A 159 1.33 -17.72 6.82
N ALA A 160 1.01 -16.58 6.18
CA ALA A 160 -0.04 -15.67 6.63
C ALA A 160 -1.45 -16.13 6.27
N SER A 161 -1.63 -16.76 5.10
CA SER A 161 -2.95 -17.19 4.61
C SER A 161 -3.26 -18.66 4.84
N GLY A 162 -2.24 -19.47 5.16
CA GLY A 162 -2.36 -20.94 5.19
C GLY A 162 -2.48 -21.57 3.79
N GLU A 163 -2.59 -20.75 2.75
CA GLU A 163 -2.74 -21.20 1.36
C GLU A 163 -1.50 -20.84 0.54
N CYS A 164 -1.22 -21.64 -0.47
CA CYS A 164 -0.14 -21.33 -1.40
C CYS A 164 -0.61 -20.24 -2.36
N PRO A 165 0.07 -19.08 -2.45
CA PRO A 165 -0.34 -18.01 -3.35
C PRO A 165 -0.16 -18.35 -4.84
N LEU A 166 0.38 -19.53 -5.16
CA LEU A 166 0.63 -20.01 -6.51
C LEU A 166 -0.36 -21.10 -6.98
N VAL A 167 -1.46 -21.31 -6.25
CA VAL A 167 -2.52 -22.26 -6.60
C VAL A 167 -3.74 -21.54 -7.11
#